data_2910b54977f4f2e79e17367e02372394
#
_entry.id   2910b54977f4f2e79e17367e02372394
#
_cell.length_a   1.000
_cell.length_b   1.000
_cell.length_c   1.000
_cell.angle_alpha   90.00
_cell.angle_beta   90.00
_cell.angle_gamma   90.00
#
_symmetry.space_group_name_H-M   'P 1'
#
loop_
_entity.id
_entity.type
_entity.pdbx_description
1 polymer ?
#
loop_
_entity_poly.entity_id
_entity_poly.type
_entity_poly.pdbx_seq_one_letter_code
_entity_poly.pdbx_strand_id
1 'polypeptide(L)'
;MAKATQERPGFRETLKRLPLVFQFTAKRDKWFVPLIISAVVIALAITVALSFAVHWFAIPFGLMLVPLAMLIVLNLRANRVFMMEAEGQPGAAAGIVENMRGDFRVTPALASTTQMDFVHLVVCRAGVVLLGEGNPNRVRTLIGQERKRLQKVIGSADLRDFIIGNAEGQVPLRKLRMTLLKLPRTLGPKEVAAIDKRIKALAARPQLPKGAIPKNLRPPKGAFRALRGPR
;
A
#
# COMPACT_ATOMS: atom_id res chain seq x y z
N MET A 1 -4.06 9.68 -17.26
CA MET A 1 -2.76 8.99 -17.11
C MET A 1 -3.04 7.51 -16.95
N ALA A 2 -2.54 6.70 -17.87
CA ALA A 2 -2.73 5.26 -17.89
C ALA A 2 -2.09 4.66 -16.63
N LYS A 3 -2.81 3.74 -15.99
CA LYS A 3 -2.32 2.89 -14.91
C LYS A 3 -1.10 2.17 -15.49
N ALA A 4 0.11 2.56 -15.06
CA ALA A 4 1.30 1.79 -15.35
C ALA A 4 1.03 0.40 -14.79
N THR A 5 0.70 -0.53 -15.68
CA THR A 5 0.59 -1.94 -15.37
C THR A 5 2.01 -2.32 -14.96
N GLN A 6 2.27 -2.41 -13.66
CA GLN A 6 3.52 -3.00 -13.18
C GLN A 6 3.49 -4.44 -13.69
N GLU A 7 4.13 -4.67 -14.83
CA GLU A 7 4.38 -5.99 -15.35
C GLU A 7 5.10 -6.77 -14.26
N ARG A 8 4.50 -7.88 -13.87
CA ARG A 8 5.12 -8.76 -12.87
C ARG A 8 6.47 -9.18 -13.42
N PRO A 9 7.56 -8.98 -12.67
CA PRO A 9 8.89 -9.36 -13.15
C PRO A 9 8.86 -10.83 -13.56
N GLY A 10 9.36 -11.10 -14.76
CA GLY A 10 9.44 -12.45 -15.30
C GLY A 10 10.27 -13.34 -14.37
N PHE A 11 10.08 -14.66 -14.44
CA PHE A 11 10.80 -15.63 -13.60
C PHE A 11 12.32 -15.43 -13.63
N ARG A 12 12.89 -15.11 -14.80
CA ARG A 12 14.34 -14.82 -14.97
C ARG A 12 14.77 -13.55 -14.23
N GLU A 13 13.94 -12.52 -14.20
CA GLU A 13 14.22 -11.29 -13.46
C GLU A 13 14.12 -11.49 -11.94
N THR A 14 13.18 -12.32 -11.52
CA THR A 14 13.05 -12.70 -10.11
C THR A 14 14.30 -13.45 -9.64
N LEU A 15 14.82 -14.38 -10.43
CA LEU A 15 16.07 -15.11 -10.13
C LEU A 15 17.27 -14.18 -10.04
N LYS A 16 17.39 -13.19 -10.93
CA LYS A 16 18.48 -12.20 -10.89
C LYS A 16 18.42 -11.28 -9.66
N ARG A 17 17.24 -11.07 -9.09
CA ARG A 17 17.05 -10.25 -7.89
C ARG A 17 17.29 -11.01 -6.58
N LEU A 18 17.26 -12.35 -6.59
CA LEU A 18 17.49 -13.16 -5.39
C LEU A 18 18.79 -12.84 -4.64
N PRO A 19 19.96 -12.74 -5.31
CA PRO A 19 21.20 -12.45 -4.60
C PRO A 19 21.21 -11.05 -3.96
N LEU A 20 20.55 -10.07 -4.57
CA LEU A 20 20.39 -8.74 -4.00
C LEU A 20 19.54 -8.76 -2.73
N VAL A 21 18.41 -9.47 -2.78
CA VAL A 21 17.53 -9.63 -1.60
C VAL A 21 18.25 -10.39 -0.50
N PHE A 22 19.03 -11.42 -0.84
CA PHE A 22 19.82 -12.18 0.10
C PHE A 22 20.88 -11.30 0.82
N GLN A 23 21.68 -10.56 0.05
CA GLN A 23 22.70 -9.67 0.59
C GLN A 23 22.09 -8.57 1.47
N PHE A 24 20.98 -7.98 1.04
CA PHE A 24 20.25 -6.97 1.78
C PHE A 24 19.76 -7.52 3.13
N THR A 25 19.13 -8.70 3.12
CA THR A 25 18.62 -9.33 4.33
C THR A 25 19.74 -9.77 5.28
N ALA A 26 20.84 -10.32 4.74
CA ALA A 26 21.99 -10.76 5.52
C ALA A 26 22.70 -9.61 6.25
N LYS A 27 22.75 -8.40 5.65
CA LYS A 27 23.34 -7.22 6.28
C LYS A 27 22.51 -6.66 7.43
N ARG A 28 21.20 -6.86 7.40
CA ARG A 28 20.24 -6.25 8.35
C ARG A 28 19.78 -7.21 9.45
N ASP A 29 19.78 -8.50 9.19
CA ASP A 29 19.32 -9.53 10.15
C ASP A 29 20.45 -10.49 10.49
N LYS A 30 21.00 -10.36 11.69
CA LYS A 30 22.07 -11.23 12.19
C LYS A 30 21.66 -12.71 12.30
N TRP A 31 20.39 -12.98 12.50
CA TRP A 31 19.84 -14.32 12.62
C TRP A 31 19.51 -14.98 11.28
N PHE A 32 19.60 -14.24 10.19
CA PHE A 32 19.24 -14.73 8.85
C PHE A 32 20.17 -15.86 8.39
N VAL A 33 21.49 -15.65 8.48
CA VAL A 33 22.47 -16.64 8.04
C VAL A 33 22.40 -17.94 8.85
N PRO A 34 22.41 -17.93 10.21
CA PRO A 34 22.29 -19.16 10.99
C PRO A 34 20.97 -19.88 10.75
N LEU A 35 19.87 -19.17 10.50
CA LEU A 35 18.58 -19.78 10.18
C LEU A 35 18.58 -20.47 8.81
N ILE A 36 19.24 -19.91 7.80
CA ILE A 36 19.39 -20.57 6.50
C ILE A 36 20.22 -21.83 6.66
N ILE A 37 21.36 -21.77 7.36
CA ILE A 37 22.21 -22.92 7.60
C ILE A 37 21.41 -24.03 8.32
N SER A 38 20.68 -23.70 9.38
CA SER A 38 19.85 -24.67 10.09
C SER A 38 18.77 -25.29 9.20
N ALA A 39 18.09 -24.48 8.38
CA ALA A 39 17.06 -24.96 7.45
C ALA A 39 17.65 -25.93 6.40
N VAL A 40 18.83 -25.63 5.86
CA VAL A 40 19.55 -26.53 4.93
C VAL A 40 19.96 -27.82 5.61
N VAL A 41 20.52 -27.75 6.82
CA VAL A 41 20.90 -28.94 7.59
C VAL A 41 19.70 -29.83 7.88
N ILE A 42 18.58 -29.23 8.31
CA ILE A 42 17.33 -29.96 8.57
C ILE A 42 16.80 -30.62 7.28
N ALA A 43 16.81 -29.89 6.15
CA ALA A 43 16.36 -30.43 4.87
C ALA A 43 17.23 -31.61 4.41
N LEU A 44 18.55 -31.52 4.59
CA LEU A 44 19.47 -32.62 4.30
C LEU A 44 19.25 -33.80 5.25
N ALA A 45 19.09 -33.58 6.53
CA ALA A 45 18.80 -34.64 7.51
C ALA A 45 17.51 -35.38 7.17
N ILE A 46 16.45 -34.66 6.80
CA ILE A 46 15.18 -35.25 6.33
C ILE A 46 15.41 -36.08 5.05
N THR A 47 16.20 -35.56 4.11
CA THR A 47 16.52 -36.28 2.86
C THR A 47 17.23 -37.59 3.14
N VAL A 48 18.23 -37.59 4.02
CA VAL A 48 18.96 -38.80 4.42
C VAL A 48 18.02 -39.78 5.13
N ALA A 49 17.23 -39.33 6.08
CA ALA A 49 16.26 -40.18 6.80
C ALA A 49 15.26 -40.83 5.83
N LEU A 50 14.72 -40.08 4.88
CA LEU A 50 13.81 -40.58 3.86
C LEU A 50 14.49 -41.59 2.92
N SER A 51 15.77 -41.41 2.58
CA SER A 51 16.50 -42.33 1.72
C SER A 51 16.70 -43.71 2.37
N PHE A 52 16.85 -43.77 3.69
CA PHE A 52 16.90 -45.02 4.45
C PHE A 52 15.52 -45.66 4.60
N ALA A 53 14.45 -44.89 4.74
CA ALA A 53 13.10 -45.38 4.98
C ALA A 53 12.38 -45.88 3.70
N VAL A 54 12.57 -45.18 2.56
CA VAL A 54 11.75 -45.36 1.35
C VAL A 54 12.56 -45.89 0.16
N HIS A 55 13.86 -45.76 0.12
CA HIS A 55 14.80 -46.10 -0.96
C HIS A 55 15.45 -44.88 -1.60
N TRP A 56 16.49 -45.11 -2.38
CA TRP A 56 17.28 -44.10 -3.08
C TRP A 56 16.48 -43.15 -3.99
N PHE A 57 15.29 -43.53 -4.43
CA PHE A 57 14.36 -42.62 -5.14
C PHE A 57 13.94 -41.37 -4.36
N ALA A 58 14.12 -41.34 -3.02
CA ALA A 58 13.83 -40.17 -2.21
C ALA A 58 14.89 -39.06 -2.37
N ILE A 59 16.09 -39.36 -2.86
CA ILE A 59 17.21 -38.43 -2.99
C ILE A 59 16.86 -37.22 -3.88
N PRO A 60 16.35 -37.38 -5.13
CA PRO A 60 16.03 -36.22 -5.97
C PRO A 60 14.92 -35.36 -5.39
N PHE A 61 13.94 -35.93 -4.69
CA PHE A 61 12.90 -35.16 -3.99
C PHE A 61 13.46 -34.39 -2.79
N GLY A 62 14.34 -35.02 -2.02
CA GLY A 62 15.02 -34.37 -0.90
C GLY A 62 15.93 -33.25 -1.36
N LEU A 63 16.63 -33.40 -2.48
CA LEU A 63 17.45 -32.32 -3.04
C LEU A 63 16.62 -31.11 -3.43
N MET A 64 15.36 -31.28 -3.82
CA MET A 64 14.44 -30.15 -4.06
C MET A 64 13.96 -29.46 -2.77
N LEU A 65 13.99 -30.13 -1.63
CA LEU A 65 13.62 -29.53 -0.35
C LEU A 65 14.61 -28.45 0.09
N VAL A 66 15.89 -28.58 -0.26
CA VAL A 66 16.94 -27.61 0.13
C VAL A 66 16.67 -26.22 -0.44
N PRO A 67 16.54 -26.01 -1.76
CA PRO A 67 16.24 -24.69 -2.30
C PRO A 67 14.85 -24.18 -1.86
N LEU A 68 13.88 -25.07 -1.66
CA LEU A 68 12.58 -24.68 -1.15
C LEU A 68 12.66 -24.13 0.27
N ALA A 69 13.36 -24.82 1.17
CA ALA A 69 13.58 -24.38 2.55
C ALA A 69 14.32 -23.02 2.59
N MET A 70 15.36 -22.88 1.77
CA MET A 70 16.11 -21.63 1.64
C MET A 70 15.22 -20.47 1.16
N LEU A 71 14.38 -20.69 0.16
CA LEU A 71 13.45 -19.68 -0.35
C LEU A 71 12.38 -19.29 0.68
N ILE A 72 11.89 -20.26 1.47
CA ILE A 72 10.92 -19.97 2.54
C ILE A 72 11.56 -19.07 3.60
N VAL A 73 12.73 -19.42 4.11
CA VAL A 73 13.44 -18.62 5.12
C VAL A 73 13.78 -17.24 4.58
N LEU A 74 14.30 -17.16 3.34
CA LEU A 74 14.59 -15.88 2.68
C LEU A 74 13.35 -15.00 2.59
N ASN A 75 12.23 -15.55 2.10
CA ASN A 75 11.00 -14.79 1.93
C ASN A 75 10.43 -14.28 3.26
N LEU A 76 10.43 -15.12 4.30
CA LEU A 76 9.92 -14.74 5.62
C LEU A 76 10.80 -13.64 6.27
N ARG A 77 12.11 -13.78 6.17
CA ARG A 77 13.06 -12.85 6.79
C ARG A 77 13.19 -11.55 6.00
N ALA A 78 13.27 -11.63 4.66
CA ALA A 78 13.31 -10.45 3.80
C ALA A 78 12.05 -9.59 3.99
N ASN A 79 10.86 -10.21 4.05
CA ASN A 79 9.62 -9.49 4.30
C ASN A 79 9.62 -8.80 5.67
N ARG A 80 10.17 -9.46 6.70
CA ARG A 80 10.30 -8.86 8.04
C ARG A 80 11.24 -7.65 8.03
N VAL A 81 12.42 -7.79 7.43
CA VAL A 81 13.40 -6.69 7.32
C VAL A 81 12.83 -5.53 6.54
N PHE A 82 12.18 -5.82 5.40
CA PHE A 82 11.55 -4.79 4.58
C PHE A 82 10.47 -4.00 5.34
N MET A 83 9.62 -4.70 6.12
CA MET A 83 8.61 -4.05 6.94
C MET A 83 9.21 -3.21 8.07
N MET A 84 10.33 -3.66 8.66
CA MET A 84 11.03 -2.89 9.71
C MET A 84 11.64 -1.61 9.16
N GLU A 85 12.20 -1.64 7.95
CA GLU A 85 12.76 -0.45 7.29
C GLU A 85 11.68 0.51 6.78
N ALA A 86 10.54 -0.03 6.35
CA ALA A 86 9.40 0.78 5.93
C ALA A 86 8.73 1.51 7.12
N GLU A 87 8.87 0.98 8.35
CA GLU A 87 8.35 1.65 9.54
C GLU A 87 9.04 3.01 9.73
N GLY A 88 8.25 4.10 9.76
CA GLY A 88 8.76 5.45 9.89
C GLY A 88 9.13 6.15 8.58
N GLN A 89 9.09 5.44 7.44
CA GLN A 89 9.24 6.11 6.15
C GLN A 89 7.91 6.69 5.67
N PRO A 90 7.89 7.95 5.22
CA PRO A 90 6.67 8.58 4.70
C PRO A 90 6.19 7.86 3.43
N GLY A 91 4.89 7.57 3.35
CA GLY A 91 4.29 6.88 2.22
C GLY A 91 4.35 5.35 2.27
N ALA A 92 4.91 4.76 3.33
CA ALA A 92 5.03 3.32 3.46
C ALA A 92 3.67 2.58 3.45
N ALA A 93 2.65 3.14 4.10
CA ALA A 93 1.31 2.55 4.09
C ALA A 93 0.71 2.53 2.68
N ALA A 94 0.84 3.61 1.92
CA ALA A 94 0.38 3.65 0.54
C ALA A 94 1.08 2.57 -0.30
N GLY A 95 2.41 2.47 -0.21
CA GLY A 95 3.19 1.48 -0.94
C GLY A 95 2.81 0.03 -0.61
N ILE A 96 2.50 -0.28 0.66
CA ILE A 96 2.03 -1.61 1.06
C ILE A 96 0.68 -1.91 0.42
N VAL A 97 -0.27 -0.97 0.47
CA VAL A 97 -1.62 -1.19 -0.06
C VAL A 97 -1.62 -1.28 -1.59
N GLU A 98 -0.79 -0.50 -2.28
CA GLU A 98 -0.61 -0.58 -3.74
C GLU A 98 -0.16 -1.97 -4.20
N ASN A 99 0.67 -2.64 -3.40
CA ASN A 99 1.16 -3.99 -3.68
C ASN A 99 0.22 -5.11 -3.19
N MET A 100 -0.93 -4.78 -2.60
CA MET A 100 -1.92 -5.78 -2.18
C MET A 100 -2.67 -6.36 -3.38
N ARG A 101 -2.94 -7.67 -3.32
CA ARG A 101 -3.83 -8.33 -4.28
C ARG A 101 -5.28 -7.97 -3.98
N GLY A 102 -6.01 -7.57 -4.99
CA GLY A 102 -7.42 -7.21 -4.89
C GLY A 102 -7.74 -5.89 -5.57
N ASP A 103 -9.00 -5.45 -5.47
CA ASP A 103 -9.46 -4.17 -6.00
C ASP A 103 -9.22 -3.07 -4.96
N PHE A 104 -7.94 -2.75 -4.75
CA PHE A 104 -7.50 -1.64 -3.92
C PHE A 104 -7.04 -0.50 -4.84
N ARG A 105 -7.69 0.65 -4.74
CA ARG A 105 -7.34 1.85 -5.50
C ARG A 105 -6.78 2.86 -4.54
N VAL A 106 -5.48 3.06 -4.62
CA VAL A 106 -4.74 3.94 -3.72
C VAL A 106 -4.52 5.29 -4.38
N THR A 107 -4.78 6.35 -3.64
CA THR A 107 -4.34 7.70 -3.98
C THR A 107 -3.36 8.13 -2.88
N PRO A 108 -2.05 8.05 -3.13
CA PRO A 108 -1.06 8.45 -2.16
C PRO A 108 -1.09 9.95 -1.93
N ALA A 109 -0.77 10.38 -0.71
CA ALA A 109 -0.65 11.79 -0.32
C ALA A 109 -1.85 12.65 -0.75
N LEU A 110 -3.10 12.18 -0.46
CA LEU A 110 -4.31 12.96 -0.71
C LEU A 110 -4.25 14.33 -0.01
N ALA A 111 -3.71 14.35 1.19
CA ALA A 111 -3.38 15.55 1.95
C ALA A 111 -2.03 15.36 2.65
N SER A 112 -1.29 16.46 2.80
CA SER A 112 0.02 16.45 3.46
C SER A 112 0.22 17.74 4.26
N THR A 113 1.09 17.67 5.29
CA THR A 113 1.61 18.83 5.99
C THR A 113 3.04 19.13 5.57
N THR A 114 3.51 20.35 5.89
CA THR A 114 4.92 20.72 5.72
C THR A 114 5.87 19.90 6.61
N GLN A 115 5.33 19.21 7.61
CA GLN A 115 6.08 18.38 8.55
C GLN A 115 6.08 16.89 8.19
N MET A 116 5.85 16.57 6.93
CA MET A 116 5.87 15.19 6.39
C MET A 116 4.81 14.26 7.01
N ASP A 117 3.67 14.81 7.45
CA ASP A 117 2.50 13.99 7.76
C ASP A 117 1.67 13.82 6.50
N PHE A 118 1.16 12.63 6.27
CA PHE A 118 0.42 12.27 5.07
C PHE A 118 -0.90 11.60 5.40
N VAL A 119 -1.89 11.88 4.57
CA VAL A 119 -3.14 11.12 4.54
C VAL A 119 -3.27 10.49 3.17
N HIS A 120 -3.35 9.18 3.12
CA HIS A 120 -3.57 8.40 1.90
C HIS A 120 -5.02 7.96 1.82
N LEU A 121 -5.54 7.90 0.61
CA LEU A 121 -6.88 7.42 0.35
C LEU A 121 -6.82 6.04 -0.28
N VAL A 122 -7.62 5.13 0.23
CA VAL A 122 -7.80 3.80 -0.31
C VAL A 122 -9.28 3.56 -0.59
N VAL A 123 -9.64 3.29 -1.83
CA VAL A 123 -10.99 2.85 -2.21
C VAL A 123 -10.94 1.36 -2.47
N CYS A 124 -11.72 0.60 -1.73
CA CYS A 124 -11.74 -0.86 -1.80
C CYS A 124 -13.16 -1.40 -1.60
N ARG A 125 -13.31 -2.72 -1.65
CA ARG A 125 -14.62 -3.37 -1.47
C ARG A 125 -15.21 -3.19 -0.06
N ALA A 126 -14.41 -2.78 0.91
CA ALA A 126 -14.88 -2.45 2.26
C ALA A 126 -15.34 -0.99 2.43
N GLY A 127 -15.30 -0.20 1.35
CA GLY A 127 -15.60 1.22 1.39
C GLY A 127 -14.39 2.10 1.10
N VAL A 128 -14.41 3.28 1.64
CA VAL A 128 -13.35 4.28 1.57
C VAL A 128 -12.56 4.27 2.87
N VAL A 129 -11.24 4.17 2.78
CA VAL A 129 -10.36 4.12 3.95
C VAL A 129 -9.35 5.26 3.85
N LEU A 130 -9.23 6.04 4.90
CA LEU A 130 -8.18 7.03 5.08
C LEU A 130 -7.07 6.45 5.94
N LEU A 131 -5.83 6.48 5.43
CA LEU A 131 -4.66 6.03 6.15
C LEU A 131 -3.79 7.25 6.47
N GLY A 132 -3.59 7.52 7.74
CA GLY A 132 -2.78 8.63 8.20
C GLY A 132 -1.41 8.20 8.69
N GLU A 133 -0.35 8.82 8.19
CA GLU A 133 1.04 8.61 8.59
C GLU A 133 1.62 9.90 9.18
N GLY A 134 2.36 9.80 10.27
CA GLY A 134 3.03 10.92 10.94
C GLY A 134 2.56 11.15 12.35
N ASN A 135 2.59 12.40 12.82
CA ASN A 135 2.20 12.73 14.18
C ASN A 135 0.67 12.56 14.37
N PRO A 136 0.23 11.74 15.36
CA PRO A 136 -1.19 11.39 15.53
C PRO A 136 -2.12 12.59 15.64
N ASN A 137 -1.69 13.65 16.37
CA ASN A 137 -2.53 14.82 16.61
C ASN A 137 -2.77 15.64 15.33
N ARG A 138 -1.70 15.82 14.53
CA ARG A 138 -1.79 16.53 13.25
C ARG A 138 -2.57 15.74 12.21
N VAL A 139 -2.26 14.43 12.14
CA VAL A 139 -2.92 13.50 11.22
C VAL A 139 -4.41 13.41 11.48
N ARG A 140 -4.87 13.38 12.74
CA ARG A 140 -6.31 13.41 13.09
C ARG A 140 -7.01 14.64 12.53
N THR A 141 -6.37 15.79 12.60
CA THR A 141 -6.93 17.03 12.04
C THR A 141 -7.07 16.96 10.53
N LEU A 142 -6.03 16.47 9.83
CA LEU A 142 -6.07 16.24 8.38
C LEU A 142 -7.15 15.24 7.97
N ILE A 143 -7.20 14.09 8.63
CA ILE A 143 -8.23 13.09 8.41
C ILE A 143 -9.62 13.69 8.59
N GLY A 144 -9.84 14.48 9.64
CA GLY A 144 -11.11 15.14 9.90
C GLY A 144 -11.54 16.11 8.78
N GLN A 145 -10.58 16.83 8.18
CA GLN A 145 -10.83 17.71 7.04
C GLN A 145 -11.19 16.91 5.78
N GLU A 146 -10.39 15.90 5.44
CA GLU A 146 -10.64 15.06 4.26
C GLU A 146 -11.91 14.22 4.41
N ARG A 147 -12.23 13.75 5.61
CA ARG A 147 -13.47 13.05 5.92
C ARG A 147 -14.69 13.89 5.56
N LYS A 148 -14.74 15.15 6.04
CA LYS A 148 -15.83 16.09 5.72
C LYS A 148 -15.95 16.35 4.22
N ARG A 149 -14.83 16.40 3.51
CA ARG A 149 -14.79 16.61 2.07
C ARG A 149 -15.29 15.39 1.29
N LEU A 150 -14.84 14.20 1.69
CA LEU A 150 -15.16 12.94 1.02
C LEU A 150 -16.62 12.51 1.28
N GLN A 151 -17.16 12.70 2.47
CA GLN A 151 -18.55 12.37 2.81
C GLN A 151 -19.57 12.95 1.83
N LYS A 152 -19.28 14.11 1.22
CA LYS A 152 -20.16 14.75 0.21
C LYS A 152 -20.18 14.01 -1.14
N VAL A 153 -19.23 13.09 -1.39
CA VAL A 153 -19.02 12.49 -2.71
C VAL A 153 -19.20 10.98 -2.69
N ILE A 154 -18.89 10.33 -1.55
CA ILE A 154 -18.91 8.87 -1.43
C ILE A 154 -20.32 8.28 -1.31
N GLY A 155 -21.33 9.12 -1.04
CA GLY A 155 -22.73 8.67 -0.84
C GLY A 155 -22.89 7.81 0.41
N SER A 156 -23.47 6.63 0.26
CA SER A 156 -23.73 5.67 1.34
C SER A 156 -22.54 4.74 1.65
N ALA A 157 -21.39 4.93 1.00
CA ALA A 157 -20.22 4.07 1.24
C ALA A 157 -19.62 4.34 2.62
N ASP A 158 -19.21 3.25 3.30
CA ASP A 158 -18.51 3.34 4.59
C ASP A 158 -17.21 4.13 4.45
N LEU A 159 -17.00 5.08 5.38
CA LEU A 159 -15.76 5.82 5.50
C LEU A 159 -15.07 5.49 6.82
N ARG A 160 -13.92 4.86 6.73
CA ARG A 160 -13.11 4.46 7.89
C ARG A 160 -11.77 5.17 7.85
N ASP A 161 -11.19 5.36 9.03
CA ASP A 161 -9.87 5.99 9.18
C ASP A 161 -8.98 5.14 10.09
N PHE A 162 -7.71 5.04 9.74
CA PHE A 162 -6.68 4.38 10.51
C PHE A 162 -5.44 5.28 10.58
N ILE A 163 -4.88 5.41 11.77
CA ILE A 163 -3.60 6.06 11.98
C ILE A 163 -2.55 4.96 12.06
N ILE A 164 -1.50 5.09 11.26
CA ILE A 164 -0.41 4.12 11.19
C ILE A 164 0.64 4.48 12.24
N GLY A 165 0.99 3.50 13.06
CA GLY A 165 1.99 3.68 14.11
C GLY A 165 1.95 2.53 15.12
N ASN A 166 2.80 2.61 16.14
CA ASN A 166 2.95 1.56 17.15
C ASN A 166 2.35 1.94 18.52
N ALA A 167 1.73 3.14 18.64
CA ALA A 167 1.09 3.58 19.86
C ALA A 167 -0.31 2.99 20.03
N GLU A 168 -0.87 3.14 21.22
CA GLU A 168 -2.22 2.67 21.52
C GLU A 168 -3.27 3.34 20.62
N GLY A 169 -4.19 2.55 20.08
CA GLY A 169 -5.20 3.02 19.12
C GLY A 169 -4.69 3.23 17.69
N GLN A 170 -3.42 2.92 17.40
CA GLN A 170 -2.85 2.96 16.05
C GLN A 170 -2.74 1.55 15.46
N VAL A 171 -2.66 1.50 14.14
CA VAL A 171 -2.46 0.24 13.40
C VAL A 171 -0.98 0.12 13.01
N PRO A 172 -0.26 -0.89 13.55
CA PRO A 172 1.10 -1.14 13.12
C PRO A 172 1.17 -1.43 11.62
N LEU A 173 2.19 -0.89 10.94
CA LEU A 173 2.38 -1.05 9.50
C LEU A 173 2.34 -2.54 9.07
N ARG A 174 2.92 -3.43 9.88
CA ARG A 174 2.91 -4.89 9.66
C ARG A 174 1.51 -5.50 9.68
N LYS A 175 0.58 -4.94 10.46
CA LYS A 175 -0.79 -5.43 10.60
C LYS A 175 -1.75 -4.78 9.60
N LEU A 176 -1.34 -3.70 8.91
CA LEU A 176 -2.18 -2.92 7.99
C LEU A 176 -2.88 -3.80 6.96
N ARG A 177 -2.12 -4.68 6.30
CA ARG A 177 -2.66 -5.61 5.30
C ARG A 177 -3.77 -6.49 5.88
N MET A 178 -3.52 -7.09 7.04
CA MET A 178 -4.51 -7.96 7.70
C MET A 178 -5.72 -7.17 8.18
N THR A 179 -5.52 -5.96 8.67
CA THR A 179 -6.61 -5.07 9.10
C THR A 179 -7.53 -4.75 7.93
N LEU A 180 -6.96 -4.35 6.78
CA LEU A 180 -7.75 -4.04 5.59
C LEU A 180 -8.49 -5.27 5.02
N LEU A 181 -7.86 -6.45 5.04
CA LEU A 181 -8.47 -7.69 4.55
C LEU A 181 -9.61 -8.21 5.45
N LYS A 182 -9.58 -7.90 6.75
CA LYS A 182 -10.62 -8.27 7.71
C LYS A 182 -11.86 -7.38 7.65
N LEU A 183 -11.79 -6.24 6.97
CA LEU A 183 -12.93 -5.35 6.83
C LEU A 183 -14.06 -6.02 6.04
N PRO A 184 -15.33 -5.82 6.43
CA PRO A 184 -16.47 -6.36 5.70
C PRO A 184 -16.53 -5.77 4.30
N ARG A 185 -16.82 -6.61 3.32
CA ARG A 185 -16.93 -6.21 1.90
C ARG A 185 -18.35 -5.77 1.62
N THR A 186 -18.60 -4.48 1.67
CA THR A 186 -19.93 -3.87 1.46
C THR A 186 -20.17 -3.43 0.02
N LEU A 187 -19.10 -3.19 -0.76
CA LEU A 187 -19.19 -2.65 -2.10
C LEU A 187 -18.88 -3.69 -3.19
N GLY A 188 -19.62 -3.60 -4.29
CA GLY A 188 -19.31 -4.33 -5.53
C GLY A 188 -18.17 -3.68 -6.33
N PRO A 189 -17.52 -4.44 -7.26
CA PRO A 189 -16.40 -3.89 -8.05
C PRO A 189 -16.78 -2.67 -8.90
N LYS A 190 -18.02 -2.62 -9.40
CA LYS A 190 -18.54 -1.47 -10.17
C LYS A 190 -18.69 -0.23 -9.30
N GLU A 191 -19.14 -0.39 -8.06
CA GLU A 191 -19.30 0.69 -7.09
C GLU A 191 -17.96 1.27 -6.67
N VAL A 192 -16.96 0.41 -6.40
CA VAL A 192 -15.56 0.83 -6.13
C VAL A 192 -15.05 1.70 -7.29
N ALA A 193 -15.27 1.29 -8.54
CA ALA A 193 -14.87 2.07 -9.70
C ALA A 193 -15.59 3.41 -9.80
N ALA A 194 -16.89 3.44 -9.51
CA ALA A 194 -17.71 4.66 -9.56
C ALA A 194 -17.27 5.66 -8.47
N ILE A 195 -17.04 5.19 -7.25
CA ILE A 195 -16.57 6.02 -6.13
C ILE A 195 -15.19 6.60 -6.43
N ASP A 196 -14.23 5.78 -6.88
CA ASP A 196 -12.89 6.23 -7.26
C ASP A 196 -12.95 7.34 -8.35
N LYS A 197 -13.81 7.15 -9.36
CA LYS A 197 -14.02 8.16 -10.42
C LYS A 197 -14.59 9.47 -9.86
N ARG A 198 -15.56 9.41 -8.95
CA ARG A 198 -16.14 10.60 -8.30
C ARG A 198 -15.10 11.35 -7.45
N ILE A 199 -14.29 10.62 -6.70
CA ILE A 199 -13.24 11.23 -5.86
C ILE A 199 -12.16 11.87 -6.74
N LYS A 200 -11.74 11.22 -7.82
CA LYS A 200 -10.78 11.81 -8.78
C LYS A 200 -11.33 13.07 -9.46
N ALA A 201 -12.61 13.10 -9.77
CA ALA A 201 -13.28 14.29 -10.30
C ALA A 201 -13.31 15.44 -9.27
N LEU A 202 -13.46 15.12 -7.98
CA LEU A 202 -13.36 16.12 -6.92
C LEU A 202 -11.94 16.68 -6.78
N ALA A 203 -10.91 15.83 -6.87
CA ALA A 203 -9.52 16.24 -6.80
C ALA A 203 -9.07 17.05 -8.03
N ALA A 204 -9.63 16.77 -9.20
CA ALA A 204 -9.35 17.49 -10.45
C ALA A 204 -9.96 18.91 -10.49
N ARG A 205 -10.88 19.25 -9.60
CA ARG A 205 -11.38 20.63 -9.51
C ARG A 205 -10.30 21.51 -8.90
N PRO A 206 -9.86 22.58 -9.61
CA PRO A 206 -8.90 23.54 -9.05
C PRO A 206 -9.44 24.04 -7.70
N GLN A 207 -8.67 23.87 -6.66
CA GLN A 207 -8.98 24.48 -5.39
C GLN A 207 -8.63 25.98 -5.53
N LEU A 208 -9.63 26.79 -5.85
CA LEU A 208 -9.47 28.25 -5.77
C LEU A 208 -9.08 28.59 -4.33
N PRO A 209 -7.96 29.27 -4.10
CA PRO A 209 -7.56 29.69 -2.77
C PRO A 209 -8.72 30.43 -2.10
N LYS A 210 -9.11 29.99 -0.92
CA LYS A 210 -10.12 30.70 -0.14
C LYS A 210 -9.59 32.10 0.15
N GLY A 211 -10.13 33.09 -0.54
CA GLY A 211 -9.71 34.50 -0.41
C GLY A 211 -9.20 35.15 -1.69
N ALA A 212 -8.97 34.41 -2.78
CA ALA A 212 -8.41 34.96 -4.02
C ALA A 212 -9.42 35.66 -4.95
N ILE A 213 -10.72 35.63 -4.64
CA ILE A 213 -11.71 36.44 -5.38
C ILE A 213 -12.12 37.61 -4.50
N PRO A 214 -11.64 38.82 -4.78
CA PRO A 214 -12.16 40.02 -4.12
C PRO A 214 -13.68 40.09 -4.39
N LYS A 215 -14.48 40.17 -3.35
CA LYS A 215 -15.95 40.27 -3.46
C LYS A 215 -16.45 41.47 -4.27
N ASN A 216 -15.54 42.33 -4.68
CA ASN A 216 -15.82 43.59 -5.39
C ASN A 216 -15.42 43.62 -6.87
N LEU A 217 -15.09 42.45 -7.47
CA LEU A 217 -14.94 42.38 -8.94
C LEU A 217 -16.33 42.52 -9.59
N ARG A 218 -16.80 43.76 -9.74
CA ARG A 218 -17.86 44.05 -10.72
C ARG A 218 -17.27 43.79 -12.11
N PRO A 219 -17.86 42.87 -12.92
CA PRO A 219 -17.38 42.69 -14.29
C PRO A 219 -17.45 44.06 -15.00
N PRO A 220 -16.42 44.42 -15.78
CA PRO A 220 -16.41 45.73 -16.46
C PRO A 220 -17.68 45.82 -17.31
N LYS A 221 -18.34 46.97 -17.21
CA LYS A 221 -19.56 47.30 -18.00
C LYS A 221 -19.22 47.07 -19.47
N GLY A 222 -19.79 46.01 -20.11
CA GLY A 222 -19.53 45.67 -21.50
C GLY A 222 -19.00 44.25 -21.75
N ALA A 223 -18.54 43.49 -20.74
CA ALA A 223 -18.03 42.14 -20.90
C ALA A 223 -19.05 41.16 -21.54
N PHE A 224 -20.34 41.37 -21.30
CA PHE A 224 -21.41 40.57 -21.91
C PHE A 224 -21.74 41.00 -23.36
N ARG A 225 -21.27 42.17 -23.86
CA ARG A 225 -21.47 42.60 -25.23
C ARG A 225 -20.51 41.92 -26.20
N ALA A 226 -19.31 41.60 -25.73
CA ALA A 226 -18.30 40.89 -26.51
C ALA A 226 -18.61 39.41 -26.77
N LEU A 227 -19.48 38.80 -25.95
CA LEU A 227 -19.91 37.41 -26.12
C LEU A 227 -21.14 37.23 -27.04
N ARG A 228 -21.79 38.33 -27.44
CA ARG A 228 -22.83 38.34 -28.46
C ARG A 228 -22.19 38.68 -29.80
N GLY A 229 -21.82 37.67 -30.59
CA GLY A 229 -21.32 37.82 -31.94
C GLY A 229 -22.23 38.67 -32.82
N PRO A 230 -21.71 39.27 -33.87
CA PRO A 230 -22.51 40.07 -34.83
C PRO A 230 -23.62 39.20 -35.42
N ARG A 231 -24.83 39.78 -35.51
CA ARG A 231 -25.96 39.21 -36.26
C ARG A 231 -25.67 39.29 -37.75
#